data_8dd189f658d36ab896de6156114f3af1
#
_entry.id   8dd189f658d36ab896de6156114f3af1
#
_cell.length_a   1.000
_cell.length_b   1.000
_cell.length_c   1.000
_cell.angle_alpha   90.00
_cell.angle_beta   90.00
_cell.angle_gamma   90.00
#
_symmetry.space_group_name_H-M   'P 1'
#
loop_
_entity.id
_entity.type
_entity.pdbx_description
1 polymer ?
#
loop_
_entity_poly.entity_id
_entity_poly.type
_entity_poly.pdbx_seq_one_letter_code
_entity_poly.pdbx_strand_id
1 'polypeptide(L)'
;MFAMSESLVKDYMKTNVVTAPKSATLKEIAEAMAKNNTGSVIITEGSKPVGIVTERDIVRAIGSGKGLDAKAQEVMPSKLYTVREDTPISGALSVMRTFNIRHLPVVDDQGNLKGIISIRDLAKALDDILSGEYSD
;
A
#
# COMPACT_ATOMS: atom_id res chain seq x y z
N MET A 1 -22.47 4.65 10.78
CA MET A 1 -22.46 5.32 9.50
C MET A 1 -21.70 6.63 9.52
N PHE A 2 -22.01 7.55 10.42
CA PHE A 2 -21.26 8.78 10.51
C PHE A 2 -19.82 8.56 10.92
N ALA A 3 -19.59 7.59 11.83
CA ALA A 3 -18.25 7.27 12.29
C ALA A 3 -17.34 6.87 11.13
N MET A 4 -17.86 6.09 10.17
CA MET A 4 -17.06 5.67 9.02
C MET A 4 -16.66 6.86 8.16
N SER A 5 -17.57 7.81 7.91
CA SER A 5 -17.26 8.96 7.08
C SER A 5 -16.31 9.95 7.78
N GLU A 6 -16.22 9.88 9.12
CA GLU A 6 -15.34 10.73 9.90
C GLU A 6 -13.96 10.12 10.12
N SER A 7 -13.83 8.81 9.96
CA SER A 7 -12.54 8.13 10.10
C SER A 7 -11.69 8.37 8.88
N LEU A 8 -10.44 8.72 9.10
CA LEU A 8 -9.50 9.08 8.05
C LEU A 8 -8.41 8.02 7.89
N VAL A 9 -7.83 7.98 6.71
CA VAL A 9 -6.74 7.06 6.40
C VAL A 9 -5.62 7.15 7.44
N LYS A 10 -5.26 8.36 7.88
CA LYS A 10 -4.19 8.54 8.86
C LYS A 10 -4.47 7.84 10.19
N ASP A 11 -5.73 7.60 10.52
CA ASP A 11 -6.10 6.94 11.77
C ASP A 11 -5.82 5.43 11.75
N TYR A 12 -5.65 4.85 10.57
CA TYR A 12 -5.47 3.40 10.41
C TYR A 12 -4.24 3.00 9.60
N MET A 13 -3.58 3.93 8.93
CA MET A 13 -2.38 3.63 8.13
C MET A 13 -1.22 3.20 9.01
N LYS A 14 -0.31 2.44 8.42
CA LYS A 14 0.98 2.15 9.03
C LYS A 14 2.00 3.16 8.55
N THR A 15 2.82 3.66 9.46
CA THR A 15 3.86 4.64 9.14
C THR A 15 5.22 3.99 8.95
N ASN A 16 5.37 2.76 9.42
CA ASN A 16 6.61 1.99 9.25
C ASN A 16 6.55 1.28 7.90
N VAL A 17 6.96 1.97 6.85
CA VAL A 17 6.80 1.52 5.46
C VAL A 17 8.11 0.93 4.96
N VAL A 18 8.02 -0.23 4.30
CA VAL A 18 9.17 -0.86 3.65
C VAL A 18 9.28 -0.27 2.25
N THR A 19 10.43 0.31 1.94
CA THR A 19 10.68 0.96 0.64
C THR A 19 11.90 0.39 -0.04
N ALA A 20 12.00 0.60 -1.35
CA ALA A 20 13.14 0.21 -2.15
C ALA A 20 13.24 1.12 -3.38
N PRO A 21 14.43 1.24 -3.98
CA PRO A 21 14.58 2.01 -5.21
C PRO A 21 14.11 1.20 -6.42
N LYS A 22 13.91 1.87 -7.55
CA LYS A 22 13.51 1.23 -8.81
C LYS A 22 14.49 0.16 -9.28
N SER A 23 15.76 0.28 -8.90
CA SER A 23 16.80 -0.66 -9.27
C SER A 23 16.91 -1.88 -8.37
N ALA A 24 16.13 -1.94 -7.29
CA ALA A 24 16.12 -3.11 -6.41
C ALA A 24 15.69 -4.35 -7.18
N THR A 25 16.34 -5.47 -6.91
CA THR A 25 16.02 -6.72 -7.59
C THR A 25 14.81 -7.41 -6.95
N LEU A 26 14.19 -8.28 -7.72
CA LEU A 26 13.07 -9.08 -7.22
C LEU A 26 13.47 -9.86 -5.96
N LYS A 27 14.71 -10.38 -5.94
CA LYS A 27 15.23 -11.08 -4.77
C LYS A 27 15.27 -10.15 -3.55
N GLU A 28 15.82 -8.94 -3.74
CA GLU A 28 15.92 -7.98 -2.63
C GLU A 28 14.55 -7.59 -2.11
N ILE A 29 13.59 -7.40 -3.01
CA ILE A 29 12.22 -7.07 -2.63
C ILE A 29 11.58 -8.21 -1.84
N ALA A 30 11.72 -9.45 -2.34
CA ALA A 30 11.19 -10.62 -1.65
C ALA A 30 11.81 -10.79 -0.26
N GLU A 31 13.13 -10.57 -0.15
CA GLU A 31 13.82 -10.61 1.13
C GLU A 31 13.29 -9.56 2.10
N ALA A 32 13.04 -8.34 1.60
CA ALA A 32 12.48 -7.26 2.42
C ALA A 32 11.08 -7.61 2.91
N MET A 33 10.27 -8.20 2.06
CA MET A 33 8.92 -8.64 2.45
C MET A 33 8.98 -9.70 3.54
N ALA A 34 9.83 -10.69 3.35
CA ALA A 34 9.97 -11.80 4.31
C ALA A 34 10.49 -11.28 5.65
N LYS A 35 11.51 -10.44 5.63
CA LYS A 35 12.12 -9.90 6.84
C LYS A 35 11.14 -9.03 7.63
N ASN A 36 10.33 -8.26 6.95
CA ASN A 36 9.41 -7.33 7.58
C ASN A 36 7.98 -7.87 7.71
N ASN A 37 7.77 -9.12 7.31
CA ASN A 37 6.46 -9.77 7.35
C ASN A 37 5.37 -8.90 6.71
N THR A 38 5.66 -8.39 5.52
CA THR A 38 4.73 -7.55 4.76
C THR A 38 4.54 -8.09 3.35
N GLY A 39 3.37 -7.84 2.78
CA GLY A 39 3.04 -8.27 1.42
C GLY A 39 3.27 -7.22 0.35
N SER A 40 3.94 -6.12 0.70
CA SER A 40 4.19 -5.05 -0.26
C SER A 40 5.46 -4.28 0.08
N VAL A 41 6.09 -3.72 -0.97
CA VAL A 41 7.23 -2.81 -0.84
C VAL A 41 6.91 -1.62 -1.72
N ILE A 42 7.01 -0.41 -1.17
CA ILE A 42 6.78 0.81 -1.95
C ILE A 42 8.10 1.22 -2.60
N ILE A 43 8.05 1.47 -3.89
CA ILE A 43 9.21 1.90 -4.66
C ILE A 43 9.23 3.41 -4.65
N THR A 44 10.37 3.99 -4.25
CA THR A 44 10.48 5.43 -4.08
C THR A 44 11.61 6.03 -4.91
N GLU A 45 11.46 7.31 -5.22
CA GLU A 45 12.53 8.18 -5.70
C GLU A 45 12.56 9.36 -4.73
N GLY A 46 13.64 9.46 -3.95
CA GLY A 46 13.66 10.41 -2.84
C GLY A 46 12.54 10.11 -1.86
N SER A 47 11.75 11.10 -1.55
CA SER A 47 10.62 10.98 -0.62
C SER A 47 9.30 10.59 -1.30
N LYS A 48 9.31 10.41 -2.63
CA LYS A 48 8.08 10.22 -3.39
C LYS A 48 7.89 8.77 -3.78
N PRO A 49 6.69 8.19 -3.57
CA PRO A 49 6.40 6.86 -4.09
C PRO A 49 6.22 6.95 -5.61
N VAL A 50 6.85 6.02 -6.32
CA VAL A 50 6.74 5.92 -7.78
C VAL A 50 6.17 4.59 -8.23
N GLY A 51 6.05 3.63 -7.32
CA GLY A 51 5.46 2.33 -7.61
C GLY A 51 5.26 1.51 -6.37
N ILE A 52 4.70 0.35 -6.54
CA ILE A 52 4.53 -0.62 -5.46
C ILE A 52 4.69 -2.01 -6.06
N VAL A 53 5.38 -2.89 -5.33
CA VAL A 53 5.51 -4.29 -5.68
C VAL A 53 4.85 -5.10 -4.57
N THR A 54 3.91 -5.95 -4.95
CA THR A 54 3.17 -6.79 -4.02
C THR A 54 3.49 -8.27 -4.28
N GLU A 55 3.03 -9.13 -3.40
CA GLU A 55 3.18 -10.58 -3.58
C GLU A 55 2.60 -11.03 -4.92
N ARG A 56 1.49 -10.43 -5.34
CA ARG A 56 0.87 -10.74 -6.64
C ARG A 56 1.82 -10.42 -7.79
N ASP A 57 2.51 -9.29 -7.70
CA ASP A 57 3.45 -8.88 -8.76
C ASP A 57 4.64 -9.84 -8.83
N ILE A 58 5.11 -10.33 -7.69
CA ILE A 58 6.20 -11.32 -7.65
C ILE A 58 5.75 -12.61 -8.31
N VAL A 59 4.57 -13.10 -7.97
CA VAL A 59 4.03 -14.33 -8.57
C VAL A 59 3.89 -14.17 -10.08
N ARG A 60 3.36 -13.03 -10.53
CA ARG A 60 3.21 -12.76 -11.97
C ARG A 60 4.55 -12.69 -12.68
N ALA A 61 5.54 -12.04 -12.07
CA ALA A 61 6.87 -11.92 -12.66
C ALA A 61 7.51 -13.30 -12.85
N ILE A 62 7.48 -14.11 -11.82
CA ILE A 62 8.04 -15.47 -11.89
C ILE A 62 7.28 -16.31 -12.91
N GLY A 63 5.94 -16.24 -12.88
CA GLY A 63 5.09 -16.98 -13.81
C GLY A 63 5.29 -16.59 -15.27
N SER A 64 5.74 -15.36 -15.53
CA SER A 64 6.03 -14.89 -16.88
C SER A 64 7.49 -15.12 -17.30
N GLY A 65 8.27 -15.77 -16.46
CA GLY A 65 9.64 -16.14 -16.81
C GLY A 65 10.73 -15.18 -16.34
N LYS A 66 10.39 -14.18 -15.52
CA LYS A 66 11.40 -13.26 -15.00
C LYS A 66 12.19 -13.93 -13.88
N GLY A 67 13.49 -13.60 -13.83
CA GLY A 67 14.37 -14.14 -12.79
C GLY A 67 14.46 -13.23 -11.57
N LEU A 68 15.22 -13.71 -10.58
CA LEU A 68 15.39 -13.00 -9.30
C LEU A 68 16.15 -11.68 -9.45
N ASP A 69 16.86 -11.51 -10.56
CA ASP A 69 17.63 -10.30 -10.85
C ASP A 69 16.82 -9.24 -11.62
N ALA A 70 15.55 -9.53 -11.96
CA ALA A 70 14.66 -8.53 -12.55
C ALA A 70 14.51 -7.36 -11.58
N LYS A 71 14.43 -6.15 -12.11
CA LYS A 71 14.38 -4.96 -11.29
C LYS A 71 12.94 -4.55 -10.97
N ALA A 72 12.75 -3.85 -9.85
CA ALA A 72 11.45 -3.38 -9.41
C ALA A 72 10.71 -2.66 -10.55
N GLN A 73 11.41 -1.78 -11.27
CA GLN A 73 10.79 -1.03 -12.37
C GLN A 73 10.24 -1.92 -13.48
N GLU A 74 10.75 -3.15 -13.60
CA GLU A 74 10.27 -4.10 -14.61
C GLU A 74 9.06 -4.90 -14.15
N VAL A 75 8.86 -5.03 -12.84
CA VAL A 75 7.81 -5.90 -12.29
C VAL A 75 6.66 -5.13 -11.65
N MET A 76 6.86 -3.88 -11.26
CA MET A 76 5.80 -3.08 -10.67
C MET A 76 4.77 -2.68 -11.72
N PRO A 77 3.49 -2.53 -11.33
CA PRO A 77 2.47 -2.04 -12.25
C PRO A 77 2.83 -0.66 -12.81
N SER A 78 2.36 -0.38 -14.01
CA SER A 78 2.66 0.89 -14.69
C SER A 78 1.98 2.09 -14.05
N LYS A 79 0.90 1.88 -13.31
CA LYS A 79 0.16 2.94 -12.63
C LYS A 79 0.24 2.77 -11.13
N LEU A 80 0.45 3.87 -10.44
CA LEU A 80 0.44 3.92 -8.99
C LEU A 80 -0.78 4.72 -8.54
N TYR A 81 -1.55 4.15 -7.62
CA TYR A 81 -2.67 4.84 -6.98
C TYR A 81 -2.26 5.16 -5.55
N THR A 82 -2.52 6.38 -5.12
CA THR A 82 -2.21 6.84 -3.77
C THR A 82 -3.43 7.48 -3.16
N VAL A 83 -3.42 7.64 -1.84
CA VAL A 83 -4.43 8.42 -1.13
C VAL A 83 -3.72 9.38 -0.19
N ARG A 84 -4.45 10.36 0.30
CA ARG A 84 -3.90 11.34 1.23
C ARG A 84 -4.24 10.93 2.65
N GLU A 85 -3.50 11.51 3.58
CA GLU A 85 -3.70 11.24 5.01
C GLU A 85 -5.11 11.57 5.46
N ASP A 86 -5.69 12.62 4.87
CA ASP A 86 -7.03 13.10 5.22
C ASP A 86 -8.14 12.50 4.36
N THR A 87 -7.83 11.49 3.56
CA THR A 87 -8.85 10.76 2.80
C THR A 87 -9.73 9.97 3.76
N PRO A 88 -11.07 10.06 3.63
CA PRO A 88 -11.94 9.19 4.42
C PRO A 88 -11.70 7.72 4.12
N ILE A 89 -11.91 6.87 5.11
CA ILE A 89 -11.75 5.41 4.95
C ILE A 89 -12.59 4.88 3.79
N SER A 90 -13.82 5.39 3.65
CA SER A 90 -14.69 4.99 2.53
C SER A 90 -14.08 5.33 1.18
N GLY A 91 -13.35 6.44 1.09
CA GLY A 91 -12.66 6.82 -0.14
C GLY A 91 -11.54 5.88 -0.49
N ALA A 92 -10.74 5.48 0.50
CA ALA A 92 -9.67 4.51 0.29
C ALA A 92 -10.24 3.16 -0.16
N LEU A 93 -11.32 2.72 0.48
CA LEU A 93 -11.98 1.47 0.10
C LEU A 93 -12.48 1.53 -1.34
N SER A 94 -13.05 2.66 -1.74
CA SER A 94 -13.54 2.87 -3.09
C SER A 94 -12.41 2.72 -4.13
N VAL A 95 -11.24 3.31 -3.85
CA VAL A 95 -10.08 3.20 -4.73
C VAL A 95 -9.64 1.74 -4.84
N MET A 96 -9.54 1.04 -3.72
CA MET A 96 -9.13 -0.37 -3.72
C MET A 96 -10.08 -1.24 -4.53
N ARG A 97 -11.38 -1.02 -4.39
CA ARG A 97 -12.39 -1.78 -5.14
C ARG A 97 -12.36 -1.46 -6.63
N THR A 98 -12.28 -0.19 -6.95
CA THR A 98 -12.31 0.27 -8.34
C THR A 98 -11.15 -0.31 -9.15
N PHE A 99 -9.95 -0.33 -8.55
CA PHE A 99 -8.75 -0.76 -9.25
C PHE A 99 -8.28 -2.16 -8.85
N ASN A 100 -9.06 -2.86 -8.02
CA ASN A 100 -8.77 -4.22 -7.56
C ASN A 100 -7.36 -4.33 -6.96
N ILE A 101 -7.07 -3.43 -6.04
CA ILE A 101 -5.79 -3.39 -5.33
C ILE A 101 -6.05 -3.43 -3.82
N ARG A 102 -5.05 -3.88 -3.06
CA ARG A 102 -5.20 -4.10 -1.62
C ARG A 102 -4.27 -3.24 -0.78
N HIS A 103 -3.46 -2.41 -1.42
CA HIS A 103 -2.48 -1.57 -0.76
C HIS A 103 -2.44 -0.22 -1.44
N LEU A 104 -2.38 0.85 -0.65
CA LEU A 104 -2.28 2.21 -1.17
C LEU A 104 -1.21 2.94 -0.38
N PRO A 105 -0.18 3.48 -1.06
CA PRO A 105 0.69 4.45 -0.41
C PRO A 105 -0.11 5.67 0.00
N VAL A 106 0.21 6.21 1.17
CA VAL A 106 -0.42 7.40 1.71
C VAL A 106 0.58 8.54 1.60
N VAL A 107 0.15 9.66 1.04
CA VAL A 107 1.02 10.79 0.78
C VAL A 107 0.49 12.06 1.42
N ASP A 108 1.37 13.06 1.58
CA ASP A 108 0.99 14.39 2.04
C ASP A 108 0.62 15.28 0.84
N ASP A 109 0.41 16.58 1.10
CA ASP A 109 0.03 17.54 0.08
C ASP A 109 1.06 17.72 -1.03
N GLN A 110 2.33 17.46 -0.73
CA GLN A 110 3.41 17.56 -1.69
C GLN A 110 3.70 16.23 -2.38
N GLY A 111 2.93 15.19 -2.08
CA GLY A 111 3.14 13.87 -2.66
C GLY A 111 4.22 13.05 -1.99
N ASN A 112 4.68 13.47 -0.82
CA ASN A 112 5.70 12.72 -0.07
C ASN A 112 5.06 11.55 0.65
N LEU A 113 5.77 10.42 0.67
CA LEU A 113 5.28 9.20 1.32
C LEU A 113 5.19 9.39 2.83
N LYS A 114 4.01 9.10 3.39
CA LYS A 114 3.76 9.21 4.83
C LYS A 114 3.38 7.87 5.46
N GLY A 115 2.86 6.95 4.68
CA GLY A 115 2.43 5.67 5.22
C GLY A 115 1.90 4.75 4.14
N ILE A 116 1.33 3.64 4.57
CA ILE A 116 0.65 2.70 3.69
C ILE A 116 -0.63 2.25 4.37
N ILE A 117 -1.70 2.10 3.60
CA ILE A 117 -2.93 1.52 4.11
C ILE A 117 -3.31 0.32 3.26
N SER A 118 -3.72 -0.76 3.92
CA SER A 118 -4.07 -2.01 3.27
C SER A 118 -5.54 -2.34 3.49
N ILE A 119 -6.03 -3.33 2.73
CA ILE A 119 -7.40 -3.83 2.93
C ILE A 119 -7.57 -4.35 4.36
N ARG A 120 -6.51 -4.88 4.96
CA ARG A 120 -6.53 -5.38 6.33
C ARG A 120 -6.74 -4.23 7.33
N ASP A 121 -6.13 -3.07 7.07
CA ASP A 121 -6.32 -1.87 7.89
C ASP A 121 -7.75 -1.35 7.77
N LEU A 122 -8.33 -1.43 6.56
CA LEU A 122 -9.72 -1.03 6.35
C LEU A 122 -10.69 -1.99 7.04
N ALA A 123 -10.35 -3.28 7.07
CA ALA A 123 -11.14 -4.27 7.80
C ALA A 123 -11.12 -3.95 9.30
N LYS A 124 -9.98 -3.52 9.84
CA LYS A 124 -9.87 -3.10 11.23
C LYS A 124 -10.76 -1.89 11.50
N ALA A 125 -10.76 -0.91 10.59
CA ALA A 125 -11.62 0.26 10.72
C ALA A 125 -13.09 -0.13 10.76
N LEU A 126 -13.50 -1.03 9.88
CA LEU A 126 -14.88 -1.52 9.84
C LEU A 126 -15.24 -2.28 11.12
N ASP A 127 -14.33 -3.12 11.60
CA ASP A 127 -14.55 -3.87 12.84
C ASP A 127 -14.73 -2.93 14.02
N ASP A 128 -13.93 -1.88 14.12
CA ASP A 128 -14.05 -0.88 15.18
C ASP A 128 -15.44 -0.21 15.14
N ILE A 129 -15.91 0.12 13.95
CA ILE A 129 -17.23 0.74 13.77
C ILE A 129 -18.34 -0.23 14.20
N LEU A 130 -18.26 -1.49 13.75
CA LEU A 130 -19.28 -2.49 14.05
C LEU A 130 -19.29 -2.88 15.52
N SER A 131 -18.16 -2.80 16.20
CA SER A 131 -18.09 -3.11 17.63
C SER A 131 -18.53 -1.93 18.51
N GLY A 132 -18.87 -0.79 17.91
CA GLY A 132 -19.35 0.38 18.63
C GLY A 132 -18.27 1.27 19.20
N GLU A 133 -17.01 1.11 18.80
CA GLU A 133 -15.92 1.91 19.33
C GLU A 133 -15.99 3.37 18.89
N TYR A 134 -16.83 3.69 17.93
CA TYR A 134 -17.07 5.04 17.46
C TYR A 134 -18.41 5.61 17.90
N SER A 135 -19.12 4.92 18.75
CA SER A 135 -20.46 5.34 19.13
C SER A 135 -20.46 6.50 20.13
N ASP A 136 -19.32 6.85 20.65
CA ASP A 136 -19.19 7.98 21.60
C ASP A 136 -18.86 9.29 20.87
#